data_f20189f9605cc4f8e8292c4c211f440f
#
_entry.id   f20189f9605cc4f8e8292c4c211f440f
#
_cell.length_a   1.000
_cell.length_b   1.000
_cell.length_c   1.000
_cell.angle_alpha   90.00
_cell.angle_beta   90.00
_cell.angle_gamma   90.00
#
_symmetry.space_group_name_H-M   'P 1'
#
loop_
_entity.id
_entity.type
_entity.pdbx_description
1 polymer ?
#
loop_
_entity_poly.entity_id
_entity_poly.type
_entity_poly.pdbx_seq_one_letter_code
_entity_poly.pdbx_strand_id
1 'polypeptide(L)'
;MKEKENIMVSVLCTAYNHEKYIKDCLEGFVNQKTSFRFEVLINDDASTDNTAKIIKEYEHKFPDIIKPIYQTENQYSKGVSVINKFFLPNAKGTYIALCEGDDFWNDNYKLEKQVNALRDNPECNICFHKVLAVSPNGESLGKFYPFFSLNTGVIKQYDLLEMVCKYYAFQTSSYMIKRDVYCDYRLNPPTFAKVCPIGDVPSLLYFGTLGSAYYIDNVMSSYRMVSDGSWSEKQNNNTDFRINHFHQMEKMTEEFKKYTNNKYSDLYSDLYHRWYTVLWQHKDFKEVIRKPYKQFFSKESFKDKVFIKISAYLPFLSNIYSKIKK
;
A
#
# COMPACT_ATOMS: atom_id res chain seq x y z
N MET A 1 10.25 -3.34 35.59
CA MET A 1 10.58 -1.91 35.43
C MET A 1 11.43 -1.57 34.20
N LYS A 2 12.13 -2.54 33.56
CA LYS A 2 12.94 -2.27 32.33
C LYS A 2 12.14 -2.10 31.03
N GLU A 3 10.87 -2.55 30.96
CA GLU A 3 10.05 -2.44 29.74
C GLU A 3 9.60 -1.00 29.40
N LYS A 4 9.56 -0.10 30.39
CA LYS A 4 9.16 1.32 30.16
C LYS A 4 10.22 2.17 29.46
N GLU A 5 11.46 1.72 29.37
CA GLU A 5 12.56 2.49 28.74
C GLU A 5 12.69 2.23 27.22
N ASN A 6 12.24 1.09 26.73
CA ASN A 6 12.36 0.73 25.33
C ASN A 6 11.17 1.24 24.49
N ILE A 7 11.46 1.81 23.31
CA ILE A 7 10.45 2.13 22.31
C ILE A 7 9.84 0.83 21.76
N MET A 8 8.53 0.70 21.86
CA MET A 8 7.82 -0.48 21.34
C MET A 8 7.49 -0.34 19.86
N VAL A 9 7.07 0.84 19.42
CA VAL A 9 6.68 1.12 18.04
C VAL A 9 7.40 2.34 17.51
N SER A 10 8.01 2.24 16.31
CA SER A 10 8.41 3.38 15.50
C SER A 10 7.38 3.56 14.39
N VAL A 11 6.68 4.68 14.38
CA VAL A 11 5.79 5.08 13.28
C VAL A 11 6.64 5.77 12.21
N LEU A 12 6.52 5.34 10.95
CA LEU A 12 7.22 5.95 9.83
C LEU A 12 6.21 6.73 8.99
N CYS A 13 6.41 8.05 8.89
CA CYS A 13 5.53 8.95 8.17
C CYS A 13 6.30 9.77 7.15
N THR A 14 5.93 9.67 5.87
CA THR A 14 6.46 10.52 4.80
C THR A 14 5.49 11.65 4.49
N ALA A 15 6.00 12.87 4.32
CA ALA A 15 5.23 14.04 3.99
C ALA A 15 5.92 14.87 2.88
N TYR A 16 5.14 15.32 1.91
CA TYR A 16 5.56 16.28 0.88
C TYR A 16 4.36 17.07 0.38
N ASN A 17 4.33 18.38 0.68
CA ASN A 17 3.23 19.29 0.32
C ASN A 17 1.84 18.80 0.82
N HIS A 18 1.80 18.43 2.09
CA HIS A 18 0.60 17.92 2.77
C HIS A 18 0.00 18.95 3.74
N GLU A 19 0.17 20.27 3.55
CA GLU A 19 -0.32 21.30 4.50
C GLU A 19 -1.80 21.18 4.84
N LYS A 20 -2.62 20.66 3.89
CA LYS A 20 -4.06 20.45 4.07
C LYS A 20 -4.39 19.24 4.95
N TYR A 21 -3.47 18.28 5.08
CA TYR A 21 -3.73 16.93 5.60
C TYR A 21 -2.90 16.60 6.84
N ILE A 22 -1.66 17.10 6.89
CA ILE A 22 -0.66 16.68 7.87
C ILE A 22 -1.10 16.89 9.31
N LYS A 23 -1.98 17.88 9.58
CA LYS A 23 -2.51 18.12 10.91
C LYS A 23 -3.34 16.94 11.41
N ASP A 24 -4.25 16.40 10.59
CA ASP A 24 -5.09 15.25 10.97
C ASP A 24 -4.22 14.01 11.22
N CYS A 25 -3.17 13.83 10.42
CA CYS A 25 -2.21 12.76 10.57
C CYS A 25 -1.49 12.85 11.93
N LEU A 26 -0.94 14.02 12.26
CA LEU A 26 -0.24 14.28 13.51
C LEU A 26 -1.16 14.14 14.74
N GLU A 27 -2.40 14.64 14.67
CA GLU A 27 -3.40 14.44 15.72
C GLU A 27 -3.67 12.94 15.94
N GLY A 28 -3.80 12.15 14.88
CA GLY A 28 -3.95 10.70 14.99
C GLY A 28 -2.78 10.02 15.71
N PHE A 29 -1.57 10.56 15.61
CA PHE A 29 -0.38 10.02 16.30
C PHE A 29 -0.32 10.45 17.76
N VAL A 30 -0.42 11.75 18.05
CA VAL A 30 -0.21 12.25 19.41
C VAL A 30 -1.33 11.89 20.38
N ASN A 31 -2.51 11.56 19.86
CA ASN A 31 -3.65 11.10 20.65
C ASN A 31 -3.63 9.58 20.94
N GLN A 32 -2.62 8.83 20.50
CA GLN A 32 -2.52 7.40 20.79
C GLN A 32 -2.35 7.15 22.29
N LYS A 33 -3.16 6.22 22.82
CA LYS A 33 -3.14 5.76 24.21
C LYS A 33 -2.51 4.38 24.25
N THR A 34 -1.32 4.30 24.85
CA THR A 34 -0.53 3.07 24.94
C THR A 34 0.02 2.85 26.34
N SER A 35 0.18 1.58 26.71
CA SER A 35 0.87 1.16 27.94
C SER A 35 2.41 1.15 27.78
N PHE A 36 2.92 1.47 26.58
CA PHE A 36 4.32 1.46 26.20
C PHE A 36 4.70 2.79 25.52
N ARG A 37 6.01 3.01 25.32
CA ARG A 37 6.53 4.17 24.58
C ARG A 37 6.56 3.86 23.09
N PHE A 38 6.23 4.87 22.29
CA PHE A 38 6.38 4.87 20.84
C PHE A 38 7.01 6.19 20.38
N GLU A 39 7.50 6.20 19.16
CA GLU A 39 8.04 7.37 18.47
C GLU A 39 7.44 7.50 17.08
N VAL A 40 7.42 8.71 16.55
CA VAL A 40 6.98 9.02 15.19
C VAL A 40 8.14 9.66 14.45
N LEU A 41 8.76 8.91 13.55
CA LEU A 41 9.75 9.42 12.62
C LEU A 41 8.99 10.00 11.42
N ILE A 42 9.00 11.32 11.26
CA ILE A 42 8.32 12.01 10.17
C ILE A 42 9.33 12.69 9.27
N ASN A 43 9.35 12.34 7.98
CA ASN A 43 10.21 12.94 6.98
C ASN A 43 9.41 13.98 6.18
N ASP A 44 9.80 15.24 6.30
CA ASP A 44 9.39 16.28 5.38
C ASP A 44 10.37 16.32 4.19
N ASP A 45 9.89 15.94 3.02
CA ASP A 45 10.73 15.79 1.82
C ASP A 45 10.94 17.11 1.06
N ALA A 46 11.34 18.15 1.78
CA ALA A 46 11.53 19.52 1.29
C ALA A 46 10.22 20.14 0.77
N SER A 47 9.17 20.10 1.56
CA SER A 47 7.90 20.74 1.24
C SER A 47 8.05 22.23 0.99
N THR A 48 7.29 22.75 0.03
CA THR A 48 7.29 24.17 -0.37
C THR A 48 6.07 24.93 0.19
N ASP A 49 5.14 24.21 0.83
CA ASP A 49 3.96 24.71 1.51
C ASP A 49 4.18 24.79 3.04
N ASN A 50 3.11 24.91 3.83
CA ASN A 50 3.21 25.00 5.28
C ASN A 50 3.43 23.65 6.00
N THR A 51 3.65 22.53 5.29
CA THR A 51 3.82 21.20 5.89
C THR A 51 4.91 21.19 6.97
N ALA A 52 6.13 21.64 6.63
CA ALA A 52 7.25 21.68 7.58
C ALA A 52 6.97 22.55 8.80
N LYS A 53 6.26 23.68 8.62
CA LYS A 53 5.89 24.57 9.72
C LYS A 53 4.94 23.87 10.69
N ILE A 54 3.93 23.19 10.19
CA ILE A 54 2.97 22.45 11.01
C ILE A 54 3.68 21.33 11.79
N ILE A 55 4.57 20.56 11.13
CA ILE A 55 5.36 19.53 11.80
C ILE A 55 6.19 20.10 12.95
N LYS A 56 6.85 21.27 12.76
CA LYS A 56 7.62 21.95 13.80
C LYS A 56 6.77 22.34 15.02
N GLU A 57 5.52 22.77 14.80
CA GLU A 57 4.61 23.10 15.89
C GLU A 57 4.30 21.86 16.75
N TYR A 58 4.12 20.69 16.12
CA TYR A 58 3.88 19.42 16.82
C TYR A 58 5.14 18.86 17.49
N GLU A 59 6.30 18.96 16.85
CA GLU A 59 7.61 18.65 17.47
C GLU A 59 7.79 19.42 18.79
N HIS A 60 7.47 20.71 18.78
CA HIS A 60 7.60 21.58 19.96
C HIS A 60 6.63 21.18 21.09
N LYS A 61 5.39 20.79 20.73
CA LYS A 61 4.36 20.38 21.70
C LYS A 61 4.57 18.96 22.23
N PHE A 62 5.11 18.06 21.40
CA PHE A 62 5.23 16.63 21.69
C PHE A 62 6.64 16.11 21.39
N PRO A 63 7.71 16.69 21.98
CA PRO A 63 9.09 16.39 21.64
C PRO A 63 9.50 14.95 21.98
N ASP A 64 8.78 14.28 22.88
CA ASP A 64 9.04 12.88 23.22
C ASP A 64 8.50 11.89 22.17
N ILE A 65 7.48 12.30 21.40
CA ILE A 65 6.81 11.48 20.40
C ILE A 65 7.27 11.82 18.99
N ILE A 66 7.20 13.10 18.59
CA ILE A 66 7.46 13.56 17.21
C ILE A 66 8.96 13.77 17.00
N LYS A 67 9.54 13.04 16.05
CA LYS A 67 10.95 13.04 15.68
C LYS A 67 11.10 13.36 14.20
N PRO A 68 11.08 14.64 13.83
CA PRO A 68 11.09 15.02 12.42
C PRO A 68 12.48 14.91 11.79
N ILE A 69 12.49 14.71 10.48
CA ILE A 69 13.65 14.72 9.61
C ILE A 69 13.31 15.68 8.47
N TYR A 70 13.92 16.87 8.48
CA TYR A 70 13.67 17.89 7.46
C TYR A 70 14.71 17.78 6.35
N GLN A 71 14.23 17.53 5.13
CA GLN A 71 15.09 17.52 3.97
C GLN A 71 15.28 18.94 3.41
N THR A 72 16.44 19.24 2.85
CA THR A 72 16.72 20.51 2.16
C THR A 72 16.42 20.43 0.67
N GLU A 73 16.22 19.24 0.14
CA GLU A 73 15.90 18.93 -1.24
C GLU A 73 15.07 17.66 -1.32
N ASN A 74 14.19 17.56 -2.33
CA ASN A 74 13.29 16.45 -2.48
C ASN A 74 14.07 15.15 -2.81
N GLN A 75 14.08 14.22 -1.87
CA GLN A 75 14.83 12.95 -1.97
C GLN A 75 14.11 11.97 -2.91
N TYR A 76 12.77 11.98 -2.90
CA TYR A 76 11.98 11.11 -3.78
C TYR A 76 12.28 11.39 -5.26
N SER A 77 12.36 12.65 -5.66
CA SER A 77 12.67 13.03 -7.04
C SER A 77 14.08 12.61 -7.49
N LYS A 78 14.99 12.39 -6.52
CA LYS A 78 16.34 11.89 -6.76
C LYS A 78 16.45 10.36 -6.71
N GLY A 79 15.34 9.66 -6.54
CA GLY A 79 15.33 8.21 -6.42
C GLY A 79 15.93 7.68 -5.11
N VAL A 80 16.05 8.53 -4.09
CA VAL A 80 16.57 8.13 -2.78
C VAL A 80 15.47 7.51 -1.94
N SER A 81 15.69 6.32 -1.41
CA SER A 81 14.80 5.70 -0.45
C SER A 81 14.89 6.38 0.91
N VAL A 82 13.91 7.22 1.22
CA VAL A 82 13.77 7.88 2.54
C VAL A 82 13.74 6.84 3.66
N ILE A 83 13.04 5.74 3.45
CA ILE A 83 12.94 4.66 4.45
C ILE A 83 14.33 4.10 4.79
N ASN A 84 15.09 3.69 3.78
CA ASN A 84 16.39 3.03 4.01
C ASN A 84 17.43 4.00 4.56
N LYS A 85 17.44 5.25 4.05
CA LYS A 85 18.49 6.21 4.37
C LYS A 85 18.23 6.93 5.70
N PHE A 86 16.99 7.24 6.01
CA PHE A 86 16.68 8.12 7.14
C PHE A 86 15.82 7.45 8.22
N PHE A 87 14.88 6.57 7.87
CA PHE A 87 14.02 5.97 8.88
C PHE A 87 14.66 4.76 9.57
N LEU A 88 15.11 3.75 8.82
CA LEU A 88 15.62 2.52 9.43
C LEU A 88 16.80 2.74 10.39
N PRO A 89 17.78 3.63 10.12
CA PRO A 89 18.87 3.88 11.06
C PRO A 89 18.40 4.52 12.38
N ASN A 90 17.25 5.20 12.39
CA ASN A 90 16.72 5.92 13.52
C ASN A 90 15.55 5.21 14.24
N ALA A 91 14.92 4.21 13.60
CA ALA A 91 13.81 3.46 14.17
C ALA A 91 14.26 2.53 15.30
N LYS A 92 13.75 2.75 16.51
CA LYS A 92 14.11 2.01 17.74
C LYS A 92 13.05 0.99 18.16
N GLY A 93 11.84 1.07 17.59
CA GLY A 93 10.72 0.25 17.95
C GLY A 93 10.93 -1.23 17.63
N THR A 94 10.35 -2.11 18.44
CA THR A 94 10.23 -3.56 18.13
C THR A 94 9.34 -3.79 16.92
N TYR A 95 8.36 -2.91 16.73
CA TYR A 95 7.44 -2.90 15.59
C TYR A 95 7.58 -1.61 14.79
N ILE A 96 7.29 -1.71 13.51
CA ILE A 96 7.17 -0.57 12.59
C ILE A 96 5.69 -0.41 12.22
N ALA A 97 5.14 0.78 12.40
CA ALA A 97 3.83 1.17 11.88
C ALA A 97 4.01 2.18 10.75
N LEU A 98 3.16 2.10 9.72
CA LEU A 98 3.24 2.97 8.56
C LEU A 98 2.01 3.88 8.50
N CYS A 99 2.22 5.15 8.10
CA CYS A 99 1.16 6.08 7.75
C CYS A 99 1.75 7.22 6.92
N GLU A 100 1.17 7.51 5.77
CA GLU A 100 1.56 8.67 4.96
C GLU A 100 0.93 9.94 5.49
N GLY A 101 1.54 11.11 5.24
CA GLY A 101 1.12 12.39 5.84
C GLY A 101 -0.20 12.94 5.30
N ASP A 102 -0.77 12.35 4.26
CA ASP A 102 -2.11 12.62 3.74
C ASP A 102 -3.20 11.70 4.30
N ASP A 103 -2.82 10.62 5.01
CA ASP A 103 -3.71 9.72 5.73
C ASP A 103 -3.77 10.05 7.23
N PHE A 104 -4.70 9.47 7.97
CA PHE A 104 -4.79 9.69 9.41
C PHE A 104 -5.40 8.51 10.19
N TRP A 105 -5.00 8.40 11.46
CA TRP A 105 -5.56 7.41 12.37
C TRP A 105 -6.73 8.00 13.16
N ASN A 106 -7.81 7.23 13.25
CA ASN A 106 -9.05 7.63 13.91
C ASN A 106 -9.42 6.78 15.13
N ASP A 107 -8.54 5.84 15.52
CA ASP A 107 -8.66 5.07 16.76
C ASP A 107 -7.45 5.34 17.67
N ASN A 108 -7.71 5.95 18.83
CA ASN A 108 -6.67 6.29 19.79
C ASN A 108 -5.99 5.06 20.45
N TYR A 109 -6.51 3.87 20.26
CA TYR A 109 -5.95 2.61 20.76
C TYR A 109 -5.37 1.71 19.65
N LYS A 110 -5.19 2.25 18.44
CA LYS A 110 -4.68 1.48 17.30
C LYS A 110 -3.35 0.79 17.62
N LEU A 111 -2.37 1.53 18.13
CA LEU A 111 -1.06 0.97 18.45
C LEU A 111 -1.15 -0.10 19.53
N GLU A 112 -1.90 0.15 20.61
CA GLU A 112 -2.10 -0.80 21.70
C GLU A 112 -2.72 -2.11 21.21
N LYS A 113 -3.80 -2.02 20.41
CA LYS A 113 -4.49 -3.20 19.85
C LYS A 113 -3.58 -4.02 18.94
N GLN A 114 -2.81 -3.37 18.04
CA GLN A 114 -1.96 -4.08 17.10
C GLN A 114 -0.73 -4.71 17.78
N VAL A 115 -0.13 -4.05 18.77
CA VAL A 115 0.98 -4.63 19.56
C VAL A 115 0.49 -5.85 20.32
N ASN A 116 -0.66 -5.76 20.99
CA ASN A 116 -1.25 -6.90 21.69
C ASN A 116 -1.52 -8.06 20.73
N ALA A 117 -2.12 -7.79 19.56
CA ALA A 117 -2.38 -8.80 18.54
C ALA A 117 -1.12 -9.54 18.09
N LEU A 118 -0.01 -8.81 17.80
CA LEU A 118 1.24 -9.44 17.37
C LEU A 118 2.00 -10.14 18.50
N ARG A 119 1.85 -9.67 19.74
CA ARG A 119 2.46 -10.31 20.91
C ARG A 119 1.78 -11.63 21.24
N ASP A 120 0.44 -11.65 21.17
CA ASP A 120 -0.38 -12.81 21.49
C ASP A 120 -0.38 -13.87 20.37
N ASN A 121 0.05 -13.49 19.14
CA ASN A 121 0.13 -14.37 17.96
C ASN A 121 1.53 -14.27 17.33
N PRO A 122 2.55 -14.89 17.94
CA PRO A 122 3.96 -14.74 17.54
C PRO A 122 4.28 -15.30 16.14
N GLU A 123 3.42 -16.15 15.57
CA GLU A 123 3.50 -16.64 14.19
C GLU A 123 3.15 -15.58 13.15
N CYS A 124 2.50 -14.48 13.56
CA CYS A 124 2.16 -13.37 12.70
C CYS A 124 3.32 -12.37 12.61
N ASN A 125 3.72 -12.01 11.39
CA ASN A 125 4.77 -11.03 11.13
C ASN A 125 4.25 -9.61 10.92
N ILE A 126 2.96 -9.49 10.58
CA ILE A 126 2.28 -8.24 10.28
C ILE A 126 0.85 -8.28 10.84
N CYS A 127 0.37 -7.13 11.27
CA CYS A 127 -1.01 -6.90 11.67
C CYS A 127 -1.63 -5.81 10.80
N PHE A 128 -2.82 -6.08 10.32
CA PHE A 128 -3.68 -5.16 9.56
C PHE A 128 -4.94 -4.81 10.33
N HIS A 129 -5.62 -3.77 9.89
CA HIS A 129 -6.96 -3.45 10.35
C HIS A 129 -7.82 -2.89 9.22
N LYS A 130 -9.10 -2.72 9.45
CA LYS A 130 -10.04 -2.11 8.52
C LYS A 130 -9.75 -0.62 8.35
N VAL A 131 -9.74 -0.14 7.11
CA VAL A 131 -9.47 1.25 6.75
C VAL A 131 -10.69 1.84 6.07
N LEU A 132 -11.08 3.05 6.44
CA LEU A 132 -12.14 3.80 5.79
C LEU A 132 -11.56 4.63 4.63
N ALA A 133 -12.16 4.54 3.44
CA ALA A 133 -11.85 5.47 2.36
C ALA A 133 -12.59 6.79 2.57
N VAL A 134 -11.85 7.89 2.47
CA VAL A 134 -12.39 9.25 2.61
C VAL A 134 -12.05 10.12 1.41
N SER A 135 -12.84 11.17 1.19
CA SER A 135 -12.54 12.22 0.22
C SER A 135 -11.32 13.05 0.66
N PRO A 136 -10.75 13.91 -0.20
CA PRO A 136 -9.70 14.84 0.21
C PRO A 136 -10.09 15.72 1.42
N ASN A 137 -11.38 16.01 1.58
CA ASN A 137 -11.89 16.79 2.73
C ASN A 137 -12.15 15.94 3.98
N GLY A 138 -11.84 14.64 3.97
CA GLY A 138 -12.05 13.73 5.11
C GLY A 138 -13.46 13.14 5.22
N GLU A 139 -14.35 13.38 4.26
CA GLU A 139 -15.71 12.84 4.27
C GLU A 139 -15.72 11.36 3.87
N SER A 140 -16.50 10.55 4.57
CA SER A 140 -16.62 9.12 4.28
C SER A 140 -17.16 8.86 2.87
N LEU A 141 -16.46 7.99 2.11
CA LEU A 141 -16.93 7.50 0.82
C LEU A 141 -17.74 6.21 0.93
N GLY A 142 -18.05 5.74 2.14
CA GLY A 142 -18.78 4.49 2.37
C GLY A 142 -18.03 3.24 1.89
N LYS A 143 -16.72 3.35 1.62
CA LYS A 143 -15.87 2.25 1.16
C LYS A 143 -14.85 1.89 2.23
N PHE A 144 -14.53 0.59 2.32
CA PHE A 144 -13.57 0.08 3.29
C PHE A 144 -12.52 -0.81 2.61
N TYR A 145 -11.34 -0.89 3.25
CA TYR A 145 -10.31 -1.87 2.90
C TYR A 145 -10.05 -2.79 4.10
N PRO A 146 -10.06 -4.11 3.91
CA PRO A 146 -10.43 -4.79 2.66
C PRO A 146 -11.90 -4.51 2.29
N PHE A 147 -12.23 -4.57 1.00
CA PHE A 147 -13.59 -4.31 0.49
C PHE A 147 -14.52 -5.54 0.57
N PHE A 148 -14.10 -6.57 1.26
CA PHE A 148 -14.86 -7.77 1.59
C PHE A 148 -14.89 -7.97 3.11
N SER A 149 -15.81 -8.76 3.59
CA SER A 149 -15.91 -9.08 5.02
C SER A 149 -14.77 -10.00 5.44
N LEU A 150 -14.08 -9.60 6.49
CA LEU A 150 -13.02 -10.37 7.12
C LEU A 150 -13.15 -10.21 8.63
N ASN A 151 -13.15 -11.33 9.36
CA ASN A 151 -13.27 -11.33 10.81
C ASN A 151 -11.92 -11.10 11.47
N THR A 152 -11.95 -10.53 12.68
CA THR A 152 -10.76 -10.42 13.53
C THR A 152 -10.15 -11.78 13.79
N GLY A 153 -8.84 -11.92 13.57
CA GLY A 153 -8.10 -13.16 13.80
C GLY A 153 -6.88 -13.34 12.91
N VAL A 154 -6.29 -14.52 13.03
CA VAL A 154 -5.12 -14.93 12.24
C VAL A 154 -5.53 -15.23 10.80
N ILE A 155 -4.86 -14.59 9.86
CA ILE A 155 -4.90 -14.92 8.43
C ILE A 155 -3.71 -15.85 8.16
N LYS A 156 -3.98 -17.09 7.79
CA LYS A 156 -2.93 -18.07 7.46
C LYS A 156 -2.13 -17.60 6.23
N GLN A 157 -0.90 -18.08 6.15
CA GLN A 157 0.05 -17.70 5.09
C GLN A 157 -0.54 -17.78 3.68
N TYR A 158 -1.19 -18.89 3.33
CA TYR A 158 -1.77 -19.10 2.01
C TYR A 158 -2.93 -18.12 1.74
N ASP A 159 -3.83 -17.97 2.71
CA ASP A 159 -4.99 -17.09 2.60
C ASP A 159 -4.55 -15.61 2.45
N LEU A 160 -3.49 -15.21 3.17
CA LEU A 160 -2.88 -13.89 3.02
C LEU A 160 -2.37 -13.66 1.60
N LEU A 161 -1.60 -14.61 1.05
CA LEU A 161 -1.09 -14.52 -0.31
C LEU A 161 -2.23 -14.47 -1.33
N GLU A 162 -3.27 -15.29 -1.14
CA GLU A 162 -4.46 -15.29 -2.00
C GLU A 162 -5.16 -13.92 -1.97
N MET A 163 -5.39 -13.34 -0.79
CA MET A 163 -6.00 -12.01 -0.66
C MET A 163 -5.17 -10.92 -1.35
N VAL A 164 -3.84 -10.97 -1.23
CA VAL A 164 -2.95 -10.02 -1.91
C VAL A 164 -3.02 -10.20 -3.43
N CYS A 165 -2.98 -11.42 -3.93
CA CYS A 165 -3.00 -11.70 -5.36
C CYS A 165 -4.35 -11.32 -6.01
N LYS A 166 -5.46 -11.68 -5.37
CA LYS A 166 -6.81 -11.45 -5.91
C LYS A 166 -7.27 -10.00 -5.77
N TYR A 167 -7.00 -9.37 -4.62
CA TYR A 167 -7.77 -8.20 -4.21
C TYR A 167 -6.92 -6.97 -3.87
N TYR A 168 -5.62 -7.13 -3.61
CA TYR A 168 -4.84 -6.01 -3.08
C TYR A 168 -5.52 -5.43 -1.82
N ALA A 169 -5.68 -6.28 -0.82
CA ALA A 169 -6.71 -6.12 0.20
C ALA A 169 -6.42 -5.03 1.24
N PHE A 170 -5.14 -4.68 1.50
CA PHE A 170 -4.78 -3.91 2.68
C PHE A 170 -4.08 -2.59 2.34
N GLN A 171 -4.50 -1.51 3.02
CA GLN A 171 -3.92 -0.17 2.88
C GLN A 171 -2.73 0.02 3.83
N THR A 172 -1.72 0.76 3.37
CA THR A 172 -0.45 1.02 4.07
C THR A 172 -0.65 1.58 5.47
N SER A 173 -1.61 2.49 5.66
CA SER A 173 -1.92 3.09 6.96
C SER A 173 -2.42 2.10 8.02
N SER A 174 -2.76 0.84 7.60
CA SER A 174 -3.14 -0.23 8.52
C SER A 174 -1.95 -1.06 9.03
N TYR A 175 -0.77 -0.96 8.43
CA TYR A 175 0.31 -1.89 8.69
C TYR A 175 0.98 -1.65 10.04
N MET A 176 1.17 -2.74 10.78
CA MET A 176 2.16 -2.87 11.86
C MET A 176 2.95 -4.15 11.64
N ILE A 177 4.28 -4.05 11.55
CA ILE A 177 5.17 -5.11 11.09
C ILE A 177 6.27 -5.32 12.13
N LYS A 178 6.70 -6.54 12.38
CA LYS A 178 7.92 -6.80 13.15
C LYS A 178 9.11 -6.10 12.49
N ARG A 179 9.88 -5.34 13.26
CA ARG A 179 10.96 -4.50 12.72
C ARG A 179 12.02 -5.29 11.98
N ASP A 180 12.41 -6.44 12.49
CA ASP A 180 13.40 -7.33 11.86
C ASP A 180 12.95 -7.79 10.47
N VAL A 181 11.70 -8.19 10.34
CA VAL A 181 11.07 -8.59 9.06
C VAL A 181 11.01 -7.40 8.08
N TYR A 182 10.64 -6.22 8.58
CA TYR A 182 10.60 -5.02 7.75
C TYR A 182 11.99 -4.57 7.29
N CYS A 183 12.97 -4.59 8.21
CA CYS A 183 14.36 -4.25 7.90
C CYS A 183 14.96 -5.21 6.88
N ASP A 184 14.73 -6.52 7.03
CA ASP A 184 15.24 -7.49 6.07
C ASP A 184 14.68 -7.25 4.67
N TYR A 185 13.36 -7.06 4.54
CA TYR A 185 12.75 -6.70 3.25
C TYR A 185 13.37 -5.43 2.64
N ARG A 186 13.60 -4.41 3.47
CA ARG A 186 14.08 -3.10 2.98
C ARG A 186 15.55 -3.08 2.62
N LEU A 187 16.38 -3.81 3.35
CA LEU A 187 17.82 -3.86 3.15
C LEU A 187 18.24 -4.95 2.16
N ASN A 188 17.51 -6.06 2.12
CA ASN A 188 17.74 -7.21 1.24
C ASN A 188 16.54 -7.52 0.35
N PRO A 189 16.01 -6.55 -0.43
CA PRO A 189 14.79 -6.76 -1.20
C PRO A 189 14.97 -7.89 -2.23
N PRO A 190 14.01 -8.83 -2.31
CA PRO A 190 14.07 -9.88 -3.32
C PRO A 190 13.96 -9.31 -4.74
N THR A 191 14.38 -10.09 -5.75
CA THR A 191 14.43 -9.62 -7.14
C THR A 191 13.08 -9.11 -7.63
N PHE A 192 11.99 -9.78 -7.26
CA PHE A 192 10.64 -9.35 -7.64
C PHE A 192 10.26 -7.97 -7.07
N ALA A 193 10.76 -7.62 -5.88
CA ALA A 193 10.52 -6.29 -5.31
C ALA A 193 11.32 -5.19 -6.02
N LYS A 194 12.53 -5.51 -6.50
CA LYS A 194 13.39 -4.54 -7.23
C LYS A 194 12.84 -4.14 -8.59
N VAL A 195 12.09 -5.02 -9.23
CA VAL A 195 11.52 -4.76 -10.57
C VAL A 195 10.11 -4.19 -10.52
N CYS A 196 9.49 -4.15 -9.35
CA CYS A 196 8.15 -3.61 -9.16
C CYS A 196 8.17 -2.08 -9.05
N PRO A 197 7.26 -1.36 -9.73
CA PRO A 197 7.23 0.10 -9.72
C PRO A 197 6.58 0.68 -8.44
N ILE A 198 5.93 -0.16 -7.64
CA ILE A 198 5.25 0.21 -6.38
C ILE A 198 5.78 -0.65 -5.23
N GLY A 199 5.70 -0.13 -4.01
CA GLY A 199 6.32 -0.78 -2.85
C GLY A 199 5.42 -1.72 -2.06
N ASP A 200 4.13 -1.53 -2.13
CA ASP A 200 3.12 -2.17 -1.30
C ASP A 200 2.82 -3.63 -1.72
N VAL A 201 2.52 -3.90 -2.99
CA VAL A 201 2.26 -5.27 -3.47
C VAL A 201 3.43 -6.21 -3.20
N PRO A 202 4.68 -5.89 -3.62
CA PRO A 202 5.79 -6.80 -3.38
C PRO A 202 6.13 -6.97 -1.90
N SER A 203 5.92 -5.94 -1.06
CA SER A 203 6.10 -6.07 0.38
C SER A 203 5.11 -7.05 1.00
N LEU A 204 3.83 -6.97 0.62
CA LEU A 204 2.80 -7.89 1.10
C LEU A 204 3.04 -9.33 0.63
N LEU A 205 3.47 -9.51 -0.63
CA LEU A 205 3.88 -10.82 -1.14
C LEU A 205 5.05 -11.39 -0.34
N TYR A 206 6.08 -10.55 -0.06
CA TYR A 206 7.21 -10.97 0.75
C TYR A 206 6.79 -11.38 2.16
N PHE A 207 6.04 -10.54 2.89
CA PHE A 207 5.57 -10.85 4.24
C PHE A 207 4.69 -12.11 4.27
N GLY A 208 3.85 -12.29 3.24
CA GLY A 208 3.04 -13.49 3.08
C GLY A 208 3.86 -14.76 2.85
N THR A 209 5.09 -14.69 2.28
CA THR A 209 5.96 -15.88 2.16
C THR A 209 6.63 -16.27 3.47
N LEU A 210 6.69 -15.36 4.45
CA LEU A 210 7.36 -15.58 5.73
C LEU A 210 6.45 -16.13 6.84
N GLY A 211 5.12 -15.96 6.72
CA GLY A 211 4.20 -16.44 7.75
C GLY A 211 2.80 -15.86 7.65
N SER A 212 2.09 -15.97 8.75
CA SER A 212 0.72 -15.48 8.91
C SER A 212 0.66 -13.98 9.18
N ALA A 213 -0.53 -13.41 9.02
CA ALA A 213 -0.86 -12.05 9.46
C ALA A 213 -1.98 -12.08 10.51
N TYR A 214 -2.15 -10.99 11.23
CA TYR A 214 -3.31 -10.77 12.07
C TYR A 214 -4.17 -9.65 11.51
N TYR A 215 -5.49 -9.82 11.54
CA TYR A 215 -6.43 -8.79 11.12
C TYR A 215 -7.35 -8.37 12.27
N ILE A 216 -7.60 -7.07 12.38
CA ILE A 216 -8.53 -6.48 13.35
C ILE A 216 -9.67 -5.81 12.58
N ASP A 217 -10.91 -6.32 12.73
CA ASP A 217 -12.10 -5.76 12.07
C ASP A 217 -12.63 -4.51 12.78
N ASN A 218 -11.73 -3.54 12.99
CA ASN A 218 -12.05 -2.22 13.50
C ASN A 218 -11.50 -1.18 12.54
N VAL A 219 -12.29 -0.16 12.21
CA VAL A 219 -11.82 1.00 11.45
C VAL A 219 -10.89 1.82 12.35
N MET A 220 -9.58 1.78 12.08
CA MET A 220 -8.59 2.46 12.91
C MET A 220 -7.75 3.49 12.13
N SER A 221 -7.91 3.56 10.79
CA SER A 221 -7.37 4.65 9.98
C SER A 221 -8.30 5.02 8.83
N SER A 222 -8.05 6.18 8.25
CA SER A 222 -8.70 6.69 7.06
C SER A 222 -7.69 6.91 5.96
N TYR A 223 -8.02 6.42 4.75
CA TYR A 223 -7.23 6.58 3.53
C TYR A 223 -7.88 7.63 2.64
N ARG A 224 -7.14 8.71 2.31
CA ARG A 224 -7.63 9.75 1.39
C ARG A 224 -7.48 9.30 -0.05
N MET A 225 -8.62 9.15 -0.73
CA MET A 225 -8.66 8.82 -2.14
C MET A 225 -8.52 10.08 -2.98
N VAL A 226 -7.62 10.00 -3.99
CA VAL A 226 -7.43 11.06 -5.00
C VAL A 226 -6.97 12.39 -4.39
N SER A 227 -5.78 12.40 -3.80
CA SER A 227 -5.02 13.63 -3.62
C SER A 227 -4.42 14.07 -4.97
N ASP A 228 -4.36 15.39 -5.22
CA ASP A 228 -3.77 15.98 -6.42
C ASP A 228 -2.33 15.50 -6.60
N GLY A 229 -1.97 15.05 -7.81
CA GLY A 229 -0.65 14.52 -8.12
C GLY A 229 -0.39 13.08 -7.67
N SER A 230 -1.39 12.39 -7.12
CA SER A 230 -1.29 11.01 -6.64
C SER A 230 -0.96 10.03 -7.77
N TRP A 231 -0.39 8.88 -7.38
CA TRP A 231 -0.13 7.77 -8.31
C TRP A 231 -1.42 7.28 -9.00
N SER A 232 -2.52 7.22 -8.27
CA SER A 232 -3.83 6.80 -8.79
C SER A 232 -4.34 7.74 -9.87
N GLU A 233 -4.16 9.04 -9.71
CA GLU A 233 -4.53 10.03 -10.72
C GLU A 233 -3.72 9.85 -12.00
N LYS A 234 -2.39 9.69 -11.90
CA LYS A 234 -1.51 9.44 -13.04
C LYS A 234 -1.89 8.16 -13.78
N GLN A 235 -2.20 7.08 -13.07
CA GLN A 235 -2.60 5.82 -13.67
C GLN A 235 -3.92 5.93 -14.43
N ASN A 236 -4.88 6.69 -13.93
CA ASN A 236 -6.16 6.90 -14.60
C ASN A 236 -6.05 7.75 -15.87
N ASN A 237 -5.20 8.75 -15.87
CA ASN A 237 -5.16 9.78 -16.90
C ASN A 237 -4.06 9.58 -17.96
N ASN A 238 -3.11 8.66 -17.76
CA ASN A 238 -1.99 8.43 -18.68
C ASN A 238 -1.89 6.95 -19.08
N THR A 239 -2.26 6.68 -20.34
CA THR A 239 -2.25 5.31 -20.89
C THR A 239 -0.86 4.69 -20.95
N ASP A 240 0.16 5.44 -21.41
CA ASP A 240 1.52 4.89 -21.51
C ASP A 240 2.11 4.60 -20.15
N PHE A 241 1.87 5.46 -19.16
CA PHE A 241 2.26 5.23 -17.77
C PHE A 241 1.59 3.95 -17.23
N ARG A 242 0.29 3.77 -17.47
CA ARG A 242 -0.46 2.60 -17.02
C ARG A 242 0.04 1.31 -17.68
N ILE A 243 0.25 1.31 -19.00
CA ILE A 243 0.75 0.14 -19.74
C ILE A 243 2.14 -0.25 -19.25
N ASN A 244 3.06 0.73 -19.11
CA ASN A 244 4.40 0.47 -18.60
C ASN A 244 4.36 -0.10 -17.17
N HIS A 245 3.48 0.43 -16.32
CA HIS A 245 3.25 -0.09 -14.98
C HIS A 245 2.87 -1.58 -15.02
N PHE A 246 1.91 -1.99 -15.85
CA PHE A 246 1.49 -3.39 -15.92
C PHE A 246 2.57 -4.31 -16.50
N HIS A 247 3.39 -3.85 -17.46
CA HIS A 247 4.56 -4.62 -17.90
C HIS A 247 5.55 -4.87 -16.77
N GLN A 248 5.77 -3.89 -15.89
CA GLN A 248 6.61 -4.07 -14.71
C GLN A 248 5.97 -5.02 -13.68
N MET A 249 4.65 -4.95 -13.49
CA MET A 249 3.91 -5.89 -12.62
C MET A 249 3.96 -7.33 -13.15
N GLU A 250 3.90 -7.52 -14.47
CA GLU A 250 4.11 -8.84 -15.10
C GLU A 250 5.51 -9.37 -14.79
N LYS A 251 6.53 -8.53 -14.96
CA LYS A 251 7.92 -8.91 -14.64
C LYS A 251 8.07 -9.25 -13.15
N MET A 252 7.46 -8.46 -12.27
CA MET A 252 7.40 -8.75 -10.83
C MET A 252 6.78 -10.12 -10.57
N THR A 253 5.66 -10.45 -11.24
CA THR A 253 4.99 -11.75 -11.09
C THR A 253 5.88 -12.92 -11.52
N GLU A 254 6.61 -12.79 -12.63
CA GLU A 254 7.55 -13.85 -13.09
C GLU A 254 8.72 -14.02 -12.12
N GLU A 255 9.27 -12.93 -11.57
CA GLU A 255 10.33 -13.00 -10.56
C GLU A 255 9.81 -13.58 -9.24
N PHE A 256 8.56 -13.28 -8.86
CA PHE A 256 7.92 -13.88 -7.67
C PHE A 256 7.72 -15.39 -7.82
N LYS A 257 7.32 -15.87 -9.01
CA LYS A 257 7.28 -17.31 -9.32
C LYS A 257 8.64 -17.98 -9.10
N LYS A 258 9.72 -17.38 -9.60
CA LYS A 258 11.08 -17.91 -9.42
C LYS A 258 11.46 -17.93 -7.93
N TYR A 259 11.22 -16.84 -7.22
CA TYR A 259 11.52 -16.70 -5.79
C TYR A 259 10.83 -17.78 -4.94
N THR A 260 9.60 -18.13 -5.28
CA THR A 260 8.81 -19.14 -4.57
C THR A 260 8.95 -20.56 -5.14
N ASN A 261 9.87 -20.79 -6.10
CA ASN A 261 10.01 -22.04 -6.81
C ASN A 261 8.67 -22.56 -7.37
N ASN A 262 7.85 -21.67 -7.87
CA ASN A 262 6.50 -21.95 -8.42
C ASN A 262 5.53 -22.63 -7.43
N LYS A 263 5.75 -22.48 -6.14
CA LYS A 263 4.92 -23.09 -5.07
C LYS A 263 3.44 -22.68 -5.10
N TYR A 264 3.13 -21.48 -5.58
CA TYR A 264 1.80 -20.89 -5.55
C TYR A 264 1.24 -20.67 -6.96
N SER A 265 1.26 -21.73 -7.79
CA SER A 265 0.94 -21.67 -9.24
C SER A 265 -0.45 -21.14 -9.56
N ASP A 266 -1.44 -21.42 -8.72
CA ASP A 266 -2.81 -20.94 -8.79
C ASP A 266 -2.93 -19.44 -8.51
N LEU A 267 -2.20 -18.93 -7.51
CA LEU A 267 -2.23 -17.52 -7.14
C LEU A 267 -1.63 -16.59 -8.21
N TYR A 268 -0.69 -17.09 -9.03
CA TYR A 268 -0.13 -16.28 -10.11
C TYR A 268 -1.16 -15.99 -11.20
N SER A 269 -2.10 -16.93 -11.42
CA SER A 269 -3.22 -16.71 -12.34
C SER A 269 -4.12 -15.57 -11.83
N ASP A 270 -4.32 -15.46 -10.52
CA ASP A 270 -5.12 -14.39 -9.92
C ASP A 270 -4.47 -13.01 -10.10
N LEU A 271 -3.14 -12.91 -9.93
CA LEU A 271 -2.40 -11.67 -10.23
C LEU A 271 -2.63 -11.24 -11.68
N TYR A 272 -2.43 -12.15 -12.65
CA TYR A 272 -2.65 -11.83 -14.06
C TYR A 272 -4.10 -11.50 -14.39
N HIS A 273 -5.05 -12.19 -13.77
CA HIS A 273 -6.48 -11.87 -13.95
C HIS A 273 -6.83 -10.47 -13.47
N ARG A 274 -6.23 -10.04 -12.35
CA ARG A 274 -6.40 -8.67 -11.84
C ARG A 274 -5.87 -7.62 -12.82
N TRP A 275 -4.67 -7.82 -13.38
CA TRP A 275 -4.12 -6.93 -14.41
C TRP A 275 -4.98 -6.90 -15.67
N TYR A 276 -5.42 -8.08 -16.12
CA TYR A 276 -6.35 -8.22 -17.23
C TYR A 276 -7.61 -7.38 -17.03
N THR A 277 -8.24 -7.46 -15.87
CA THR A 277 -9.46 -6.75 -15.54
C THR A 277 -9.27 -5.22 -15.62
N VAL A 278 -8.16 -4.72 -15.07
CA VAL A 278 -7.87 -3.27 -15.12
C VAL A 278 -7.59 -2.81 -16.56
N LEU A 279 -6.78 -3.52 -17.31
CA LEU A 279 -6.51 -3.20 -18.72
C LEU A 279 -7.80 -3.22 -19.57
N TRP A 280 -8.68 -4.17 -19.28
CA TRP A 280 -9.98 -4.27 -19.93
C TRP A 280 -10.88 -3.05 -19.61
N GLN A 281 -10.97 -2.66 -18.34
CA GLN A 281 -11.75 -1.51 -17.88
C GLN A 281 -11.27 -0.19 -18.52
N HIS A 282 -9.97 -0.03 -18.69
CA HIS A 282 -9.36 1.13 -19.33
C HIS A 282 -9.34 1.06 -20.87
N LYS A 283 -9.88 -0.03 -21.45
CA LYS A 283 -9.93 -0.27 -22.92
C LYS A 283 -8.55 -0.38 -23.58
N ASP A 284 -7.55 -0.83 -22.81
CA ASP A 284 -6.19 -1.09 -23.32
C ASP A 284 -6.17 -2.43 -24.08
N PHE A 285 -7.03 -2.58 -25.11
CA PHE A 285 -7.36 -3.85 -25.75
C PHE A 285 -6.20 -4.52 -26.47
N LYS A 286 -5.19 -3.79 -26.93
CA LYS A 286 -3.97 -4.38 -27.48
C LYS A 286 -3.22 -5.22 -26.44
N GLU A 287 -3.18 -4.72 -25.20
CA GLU A 287 -2.57 -5.43 -24.07
C GLU A 287 -3.39 -6.65 -23.65
N VAL A 288 -4.71 -6.52 -23.60
CA VAL A 288 -5.65 -7.58 -23.20
C VAL A 288 -5.51 -8.87 -24.04
N ILE A 289 -5.18 -8.77 -25.33
CA ILE A 289 -5.09 -9.93 -26.25
C ILE A 289 -3.71 -10.58 -26.31
N ARG A 290 -2.66 -9.96 -25.71
CA ARG A 290 -1.31 -10.52 -25.73
C ARG A 290 -1.09 -11.52 -24.57
N LYS A 291 0.02 -12.23 -24.59
CA LYS A 291 0.50 -12.98 -23.43
C LYS A 291 0.90 -11.99 -22.32
N PRO A 292 0.64 -12.29 -21.03
CA PRO A 292 0.10 -13.56 -20.49
C PRO A 292 -1.44 -13.62 -20.41
N TYR A 293 -2.16 -12.63 -20.91
CA TYR A 293 -3.62 -12.46 -20.74
C TYR A 293 -4.47 -13.30 -21.69
N LYS A 294 -3.88 -13.91 -22.73
CA LYS A 294 -4.60 -14.70 -23.72
C LYS A 294 -5.54 -15.78 -23.13
N GLN A 295 -5.17 -16.35 -21.99
CA GLN A 295 -5.98 -17.34 -21.29
C GLN A 295 -7.32 -16.77 -20.79
N PHE A 296 -7.34 -15.53 -20.33
CA PHE A 296 -8.55 -14.85 -19.87
C PHE A 296 -9.36 -14.37 -21.07
N PHE A 297 -8.73 -13.72 -22.03
CA PHE A 297 -9.34 -13.33 -23.28
C PHE A 297 -10.04 -14.52 -23.99
N SER A 298 -9.46 -15.72 -23.94
CA SER A 298 -10.07 -16.91 -24.56
C SER A 298 -11.39 -17.35 -23.91
N LYS A 299 -11.65 -16.95 -22.67
CA LYS A 299 -12.87 -17.25 -21.92
C LYS A 299 -13.99 -16.21 -22.14
N GLU A 300 -13.68 -15.06 -22.76
CA GLU A 300 -14.67 -14.04 -23.07
C GLU A 300 -15.76 -14.55 -24.04
N SER A 301 -16.92 -13.91 -24.03
CA SER A 301 -17.98 -14.20 -24.98
C SER A 301 -17.53 -13.95 -26.43
N PHE A 302 -18.12 -14.59 -27.39
CA PHE A 302 -17.81 -14.35 -28.81
C PHE A 302 -17.97 -12.87 -29.20
N LYS A 303 -19.01 -12.21 -28.70
CA LYS A 303 -19.28 -10.79 -28.93
C LYS A 303 -18.18 -9.92 -28.36
N ASP A 304 -17.72 -10.19 -27.14
CA ASP A 304 -16.66 -9.41 -26.49
C ASP A 304 -15.32 -9.66 -27.17
N LYS A 305 -15.00 -10.89 -27.58
CA LYS A 305 -13.81 -11.19 -28.38
C LYS A 305 -13.75 -10.40 -29.68
N VAL A 306 -14.88 -10.31 -30.40
CA VAL A 306 -14.97 -9.54 -31.64
C VAL A 306 -14.80 -8.06 -31.34
N PHE A 307 -15.50 -7.53 -30.32
CA PHE A 307 -15.40 -6.15 -29.91
C PHE A 307 -13.96 -5.75 -29.51
N ILE A 308 -13.32 -6.56 -28.67
CA ILE A 308 -11.94 -6.33 -28.22
C ILE A 308 -10.98 -6.32 -29.42
N LYS A 309 -11.07 -7.30 -30.33
CA LYS A 309 -10.20 -7.35 -31.52
C LYS A 309 -10.41 -6.17 -32.46
N ILE A 310 -11.67 -5.79 -32.74
CA ILE A 310 -11.97 -4.62 -33.57
C ILE A 310 -11.38 -3.37 -32.90
N SER A 311 -11.60 -3.19 -31.60
CA SER A 311 -11.10 -2.03 -30.87
C SER A 311 -9.57 -1.98 -30.80
N ALA A 312 -8.91 -3.13 -30.72
CA ALA A 312 -7.44 -3.22 -30.68
C ALA A 312 -6.77 -2.90 -32.03
N TYR A 313 -7.34 -3.37 -33.14
CA TYR A 313 -6.71 -3.29 -34.46
C TYR A 313 -7.35 -2.27 -35.42
N LEU A 314 -8.64 -1.97 -35.22
CA LEU A 314 -9.42 -1.09 -36.06
C LEU A 314 -10.24 -0.09 -35.20
N PRO A 315 -9.57 0.77 -34.39
CA PRO A 315 -10.24 1.60 -33.40
C PRO A 315 -11.30 2.55 -33.97
N PHE A 316 -11.18 2.94 -35.25
CA PHE A 316 -12.19 3.77 -35.92
C PHE A 316 -13.53 3.02 -36.12
N LEU A 317 -13.52 1.68 -36.25
CA LEU A 317 -14.73 0.87 -36.36
C LEU A 317 -15.38 0.59 -35.00
N SER A 318 -14.64 0.67 -33.91
CA SER A 318 -15.15 0.41 -32.56
C SER A 318 -16.25 1.42 -32.17
N ASN A 319 -16.11 2.67 -32.60
CA ASN A 319 -17.11 3.72 -32.38
C ASN A 319 -18.45 3.45 -33.12
N ILE A 320 -18.38 2.80 -34.28
CA ILE A 320 -19.57 2.38 -35.04
C ILE A 320 -20.22 1.20 -34.35
N TYR A 321 -19.44 0.21 -33.94
CA TYR A 321 -19.92 -0.99 -33.26
C TYR A 321 -20.58 -0.69 -31.91
N SER A 322 -20.02 0.27 -31.15
CA SER A 322 -20.60 0.69 -29.87
C SER A 322 -21.95 1.41 -30.00
N LYS A 323 -22.23 2.05 -31.15
CA LYS A 323 -23.52 2.67 -31.47
C LYS A 323 -24.60 1.67 -31.87
N ILE A 324 -24.20 0.51 -32.41
CA ILE A 324 -25.13 -0.57 -32.81
C ILE A 324 -25.54 -1.43 -31.60
N LYS A 325 -24.77 -1.39 -30.50
CA LYS A 325 -25.01 -2.16 -29.27
C LYS A 325 -25.95 -1.46 -28.27
N LYS A 326 -26.32 -0.22 -28.53
CA LYS A 326 -27.38 0.52 -27.82
C LYS A 326 -28.72 0.34 -28.51
#